data_8584d5dbdcb96d8ab8184e5e8913db65
#
_entry.id   8584d5dbdcb96d8ab8184e5e8913db65
#
_cell.length_a   1.000
_cell.length_b   1.000
_cell.length_c   1.000
_cell.angle_alpha   90.00
_cell.angle_beta   90.00
_cell.angle_gamma   90.00
#
_symmetry.space_group_name_H-M   'P 1'
#
loop_
_entity.id
_entity.type
_entity.pdbx_description
1 polymer ?
#
loop_
_entity_poly.entity_id
_entity_poly.type
_entity_poly.pdbx_seq_one_letter_code
_entity_poly.pdbx_strand_id
1 'polypeptide(L)'
;NGEDWRVRIACDWSLFPGNPQFELLQKSAGVVFPVLPVITFSTKANYTQIDPIHNNYPFQAYKNSQVDEIMISGTFICEDETQAAYWIAMTTFFKTMTKMFFGQGANAGAPPPICRLTGYGASLFDNIPVVVKSFSVDLDSDVNYKRCNAFGTKTWVPIASTVNINVQPVYNRRNLRQFSLTDYAKGNLKTPSGMGYL
;
A
#
# COMPACT_ATOMS: atom_id res chain seq x y z
N ASN A 1 11.52 11.45 -12.40
CA ASN A 1 10.33 10.61 -12.70
C ASN A 1 9.01 11.27 -12.26
N GLY A 2 8.84 12.57 -12.47
CA GLY A 2 7.66 13.33 -12.09
C GLY A 2 6.44 13.21 -13.01
N GLU A 3 6.49 12.39 -14.05
CA GLU A 3 5.41 12.29 -15.04
C GLU A 3 4.52 11.05 -14.91
N ASP A 4 4.94 10.01 -14.18
CA ASP A 4 4.16 8.80 -14.02
C ASP A 4 3.24 8.90 -12.79
N TRP A 5 2.00 9.29 -13.01
CA TRP A 5 0.97 9.48 -12.01
C TRP A 5 0.25 8.20 -11.57
N ARG A 6 0.59 7.04 -12.17
CA ARG A 6 -0.03 5.76 -11.84
C ARG A 6 0.24 5.36 -10.39
N VAL A 7 -0.76 4.74 -9.79
CA VAL A 7 -0.66 4.20 -8.44
C VAL A 7 0.27 3.01 -8.42
N ARG A 8 1.20 3.02 -7.48
CA ARG A 8 2.25 2.01 -7.37
C ARG A 8 2.53 1.72 -5.90
N ILE A 9 2.72 0.43 -5.61
CA ILE A 9 3.13 -0.05 -4.29
C ILE A 9 4.44 -0.82 -4.46
N ALA A 10 5.47 -0.41 -3.75
CA ALA A 10 6.79 -1.03 -3.78
C ALA A 10 7.25 -1.41 -2.37
N CYS A 11 8.21 -2.30 -2.27
CA CYS A 11 8.91 -2.60 -1.02
C CYS A 11 10.43 -2.45 -1.19
N ASP A 12 11.16 -2.69 -0.13
CA ASP A 12 12.62 -2.85 -0.22
C ASP A 12 12.95 -4.23 -0.82
N TRP A 13 13.34 -4.22 -2.10
CA TRP A 13 13.63 -5.44 -2.86
C TRP A 13 14.84 -6.21 -2.33
N SER A 14 15.72 -5.56 -1.58
CA SER A 14 16.89 -6.20 -0.96
C SER A 14 16.52 -7.27 0.08
N LEU A 15 15.28 -7.23 0.57
CA LEU A 15 14.76 -8.21 1.52
C LEU A 15 14.49 -9.59 0.87
N PHE A 16 14.37 -9.64 -0.45
CA PHE A 16 13.99 -10.85 -1.20
C PHE A 16 14.90 -11.09 -2.42
N PRO A 17 16.22 -11.27 -2.21
CA PRO A 17 17.17 -11.44 -3.31
C PRO A 17 16.91 -12.73 -4.09
N GLY A 18 17.08 -12.68 -5.41
CA GLY A 18 16.99 -13.86 -6.28
C GLY A 18 15.58 -14.40 -6.48
N ASN A 19 14.54 -13.63 -6.21
CA ASN A 19 13.15 -14.03 -6.49
C ASN A 19 12.74 -13.54 -7.89
N PRO A 20 12.56 -14.42 -8.87
CA PRO A 20 12.26 -14.03 -10.26
C PRO A 20 10.90 -13.32 -10.40
N GLN A 21 9.95 -13.61 -9.51
CA GLN A 21 8.67 -12.91 -9.50
C GLN A 21 8.84 -11.45 -9.06
N PHE A 22 9.65 -11.22 -8.04
CA PHE A 22 9.92 -9.86 -7.54
C PHE A 22 10.84 -9.07 -8.46
N GLU A 23 11.74 -9.71 -9.19
CA GLU A 23 12.52 -9.06 -10.24
C GLU A 23 11.64 -8.47 -11.34
N LEU A 24 10.54 -9.16 -11.69
CA LEU A 24 9.57 -8.65 -12.65
C LEU A 24 8.89 -7.36 -12.14
N LEU A 25 8.49 -7.34 -10.86
CA LEU A 25 7.89 -6.17 -10.23
C LEU A 25 8.90 -5.03 -10.00
N GLN A 26 10.17 -5.36 -9.76
CA GLN A 26 11.24 -4.38 -9.62
C GLN A 26 11.47 -3.59 -10.91
N LYS A 27 11.34 -4.21 -12.08
CA LYS A 27 11.45 -3.55 -13.38
C LYS A 27 10.39 -2.45 -13.57
N SER A 28 9.20 -2.63 -12.99
CA SER A 28 8.13 -1.63 -12.99
C SER A 28 8.19 -0.69 -11.77
N ALA A 29 9.27 -0.78 -10.97
CA ALA A 29 9.46 -0.05 -9.72
C ALA A 29 8.32 -0.25 -8.70
N GLY A 30 7.72 -1.42 -8.67
CA GLY A 30 6.63 -1.81 -7.78
C GLY A 30 5.46 -2.43 -8.50
N VAL A 31 4.44 -2.78 -7.74
CA VAL A 31 3.16 -3.19 -8.32
C VAL A 31 2.43 -1.96 -8.83
N VAL A 32 2.27 -1.88 -10.15
CA VAL A 32 1.55 -0.81 -10.85
C VAL A 32 0.18 -1.32 -11.27
N PHE A 33 -0.85 -0.54 -11.01
CA PHE A 33 -2.20 -0.88 -11.44
C PHE A 33 -2.35 -0.57 -12.94
N PRO A 34 -2.74 -1.55 -13.78
CA PRO A 34 -2.90 -1.33 -15.22
C PRO A 34 -4.08 -0.42 -15.54
N VAL A 35 -5.13 -0.53 -14.74
CA VAL A 35 -6.31 0.35 -14.77
C VAL A 35 -6.30 1.19 -13.50
N LEU A 36 -6.73 2.43 -13.60
CA LEU A 36 -6.77 3.35 -12.47
C LEU A 36 -7.62 2.75 -11.33
N PRO A 37 -7.03 2.52 -10.15
CA PRO A 37 -7.78 1.97 -9.02
C PRO A 37 -8.66 3.04 -8.37
N VAL A 38 -9.71 2.59 -7.70
CA VAL A 38 -10.46 3.42 -6.76
C VAL A 38 -9.71 3.45 -5.44
N ILE A 39 -9.36 4.63 -4.94
CA ILE A 39 -8.69 4.80 -3.66
C ILE A 39 -9.58 5.61 -2.72
N THR A 40 -9.83 5.06 -1.54
CA THR A 40 -10.55 5.75 -0.47
C THR A 40 -9.63 5.89 0.73
N PHE A 41 -9.44 7.11 1.19
CA PHE A 41 -8.69 7.40 2.40
C PHE A 41 -9.43 8.45 3.22
N SER A 42 -9.22 8.44 4.52
CA SER A 42 -9.80 9.44 5.43
C SER A 42 -8.82 9.80 6.53
N THR A 43 -8.88 11.04 6.95
CA THR A 43 -8.14 11.55 8.10
C THR A 43 -9.13 12.01 9.15
N LYS A 44 -8.85 11.75 10.42
CA LYS A 44 -9.72 12.16 11.51
C LYS A 44 -8.94 12.71 12.69
N ALA A 45 -9.56 13.66 13.37
CA ALA A 45 -9.13 14.14 14.68
C ALA A 45 -10.06 13.54 15.74
N ASN A 46 -9.48 12.93 16.76
CA ASN A 46 -10.22 12.34 17.86
C ASN A 46 -10.29 13.33 19.03
N TYR A 47 -11.49 13.54 19.54
CA TYR A 47 -11.76 14.38 20.69
C TYR A 47 -12.42 13.55 21.79
N THR A 48 -12.10 13.85 23.02
CA THR A 48 -12.76 13.30 24.20
C THR A 48 -13.66 14.38 24.80
N GLN A 49 -14.92 14.06 25.00
CA GLN A 49 -15.87 14.96 25.67
C GLN A 49 -15.61 14.93 27.17
N ILE A 50 -15.57 16.10 27.75
CA ILE A 50 -15.51 16.34 29.21
C ILE A 50 -16.79 17.05 29.62
N ASP A 51 -17.57 16.39 30.46
CA ASP A 51 -18.87 16.89 30.93
C ASP A 51 -18.76 17.43 32.37
N PRO A 52 -18.45 18.71 32.54
CA PRO A 52 -18.43 19.30 33.89
C PRO A 52 -19.86 19.44 34.43
N ILE A 53 -20.00 19.27 35.76
CA ILE A 53 -21.28 19.42 36.46
C ILE A 53 -21.71 20.87 36.38
N HIS A 54 -23.00 21.12 36.20
CA HIS A 54 -23.61 22.45 36.11
C HIS A 54 -23.09 23.34 34.96
N ASN A 55 -22.74 22.71 33.84
CA ASN A 55 -22.37 23.45 32.63
C ASN A 55 -23.38 23.15 31.50
N ASN A 56 -23.69 24.17 30.69
CA ASN A 56 -24.64 24.03 29.59
C ASN A 56 -24.00 23.30 28.35
N TYR A 57 -22.67 23.35 28.24
CA TYR A 57 -21.95 22.79 27.10
C TYR A 57 -20.76 21.97 27.56
N PRO A 58 -20.57 20.75 26.97
CA PRO A 58 -19.39 19.95 27.24
C PRO A 58 -18.14 20.57 26.59
N PHE A 59 -16.98 20.34 27.19
CA PHE A 59 -15.71 20.67 26.59
C PHE A 59 -15.23 19.53 25.71
N GLN A 60 -14.60 19.86 24.57
CA GLN A 60 -13.98 18.90 23.67
C GLN A 60 -12.45 18.98 23.81
N ALA A 61 -11.85 17.97 24.42
CA ALA A 61 -10.42 17.87 24.55
C ALA A 61 -9.84 17.08 23.36
N TYR A 62 -8.92 17.70 22.62
CA TYR A 62 -8.21 17.02 21.54
C TYR A 62 -7.35 15.88 22.09
N LYS A 63 -7.46 14.71 21.50
CA LYS A 63 -6.70 13.51 21.87
C LYS A 63 -5.55 13.24 20.90
N ASN A 64 -5.86 13.03 19.66
CA ASN A 64 -4.88 12.76 18.59
C ASN A 64 -5.52 12.92 17.21
N SER A 65 -4.66 12.98 16.19
CA SER A 65 -5.05 12.82 14.79
C SER A 65 -4.56 11.49 14.26
N GLN A 66 -5.30 10.90 13.36
CA GLN A 66 -4.90 9.66 12.71
C GLN A 66 -5.38 9.63 11.26
N VAL A 67 -4.66 8.91 10.45
CA VAL A 67 -5.10 8.50 9.12
C VAL A 67 -5.71 7.11 9.25
N ASP A 68 -6.90 6.94 8.73
CA ASP A 68 -7.55 5.64 8.68
C ASP A 68 -6.89 4.74 7.63
N GLU A 69 -7.38 3.51 7.51
CA GLU A 69 -6.91 2.61 6.47
C GLU A 69 -7.21 3.20 5.08
N ILE A 70 -6.24 3.07 4.19
CA ILE A 70 -6.41 3.40 2.78
C ILE A 70 -6.89 2.15 2.08
N MET A 71 -8.08 2.21 1.50
CA MET A 71 -8.65 1.14 0.70
C MET A 71 -8.34 1.40 -0.77
N ILE A 72 -7.73 0.41 -1.43
CA ILE A 72 -7.37 0.45 -2.84
C ILE A 72 -8.08 -0.71 -3.53
N SER A 73 -8.96 -0.42 -4.46
CA SER A 73 -9.66 -1.41 -5.28
C SER A 73 -9.34 -1.20 -6.74
N GLY A 74 -8.77 -2.20 -7.39
CA GLY A 74 -8.34 -2.11 -8.77
C GLY A 74 -8.64 -3.36 -9.57
N THR A 75 -8.88 -3.19 -10.86
CA THR A 75 -9.09 -4.30 -11.80
C THR A 75 -7.79 -4.63 -12.51
N PHE A 76 -7.44 -5.91 -12.52
CA PHE A 76 -6.34 -6.46 -13.30
C PHE A 76 -6.90 -7.25 -14.49
N ILE A 77 -6.36 -6.96 -15.66
CA ILE A 77 -6.72 -7.61 -16.92
C ILE A 77 -5.51 -8.41 -17.40
N CYS A 78 -5.72 -9.65 -17.81
CA CYS A 78 -4.68 -10.58 -18.27
C CYS A 78 -5.03 -11.10 -19.66
N GLU A 79 -4.55 -10.42 -20.69
CA GLU A 79 -4.78 -10.81 -22.10
C GLU A 79 -3.65 -11.65 -22.68
N ASP A 80 -2.43 -11.47 -22.18
CA ASP A 80 -1.26 -12.18 -22.62
C ASP A 80 -0.50 -12.90 -21.48
N GLU A 81 0.52 -13.68 -21.85
CA GLU A 81 1.30 -14.48 -20.90
C GLU A 81 2.18 -13.62 -19.98
N THR A 82 2.60 -12.45 -20.45
CA THR A 82 3.40 -11.49 -19.66
C THR A 82 2.55 -10.85 -18.57
N GLN A 83 1.33 -10.47 -18.91
CA GLN A 83 0.37 -9.91 -17.94
C GLN A 83 -0.07 -10.96 -16.91
N ALA A 84 -0.23 -12.23 -17.35
CA ALA A 84 -0.51 -13.34 -16.45
C ALA A 84 0.63 -13.58 -15.46
N ALA A 85 1.89 -13.56 -15.94
CA ALA A 85 3.06 -13.64 -15.06
C ALA A 85 3.13 -12.48 -14.07
N TYR A 86 2.80 -11.26 -14.51
CA TYR A 86 2.74 -10.08 -13.67
C TYR A 86 1.64 -10.19 -12.59
N TRP A 87 0.47 -10.69 -12.94
CA TRP A 87 -0.63 -10.94 -12.00
C TRP A 87 -0.25 -11.95 -10.91
N ILE A 88 0.44 -13.03 -11.28
CA ILE A 88 0.94 -14.03 -10.32
C ILE A 88 1.99 -13.40 -9.39
N ALA A 89 2.93 -12.63 -9.95
CA ALA A 89 3.95 -11.93 -9.18
C ALA A 89 3.31 -10.93 -8.19
N MET A 90 2.33 -10.15 -8.63
CA MET A 90 1.56 -9.22 -7.81
C MET A 90 0.83 -9.94 -6.67
N THR A 91 0.13 -11.04 -6.97
CA THR A 91 -0.59 -11.83 -5.96
C THR A 91 0.38 -12.40 -4.92
N THR A 92 1.51 -12.94 -5.35
CA THR A 92 2.56 -13.45 -4.46
C THR A 92 3.15 -12.33 -3.61
N PHE A 93 3.39 -11.16 -4.21
CA PHE A 93 3.89 -9.99 -3.51
C PHE A 93 2.98 -9.60 -2.34
N PHE A 94 1.69 -9.35 -2.59
CA PHE A 94 0.78 -8.93 -1.52
C PHE A 94 0.56 -10.01 -0.46
N LYS A 95 0.51 -11.29 -0.85
CA LYS A 95 0.49 -12.38 0.13
C LYS A 95 1.74 -12.38 1.02
N THR A 96 2.90 -12.08 0.45
CA THR A 96 4.16 -12.00 1.21
C THR A 96 4.18 -10.79 2.14
N MET A 97 3.68 -9.62 1.67
CA MET A 97 3.65 -8.40 2.47
C MET A 97 2.72 -8.48 3.69
N THR A 98 1.84 -9.49 3.76
CA THR A 98 1.02 -9.75 4.95
C THR A 98 1.65 -10.73 5.95
N LYS A 99 2.84 -11.26 5.66
CA LYS A 99 3.52 -12.27 6.48
C LYS A 99 4.75 -11.70 7.18
N MET A 100 4.97 -12.16 8.40
CA MET A 100 6.21 -11.85 9.13
C MET A 100 7.37 -12.74 8.65
N PHE A 101 8.58 -12.30 8.91
CA PHE A 101 9.76 -13.14 8.76
C PHE A 101 9.82 -14.16 9.89
N PHE A 102 9.41 -15.38 9.60
CA PHE A 102 9.42 -16.50 10.54
C PHE A 102 10.54 -17.47 10.19
N GLY A 103 11.17 -18.07 11.19
CA GLY A 103 12.20 -19.10 11.01
C GLY A 103 13.60 -18.65 11.47
N GLN A 104 14.65 -19.21 10.87
CA GLN A 104 16.05 -19.07 11.30
C GLN A 104 16.88 -18.10 10.45
N GLY A 105 16.26 -17.29 9.61
CA GLY A 105 16.96 -16.30 8.78
C GLY A 105 17.45 -15.08 9.57
N ALA A 106 18.29 -14.25 8.94
CA ALA A 106 18.82 -13.02 9.54
C ALA A 106 17.74 -12.03 9.99
N ASN A 107 16.57 -12.07 9.38
CA ASN A 107 15.42 -11.23 9.71
C ASN A 107 14.35 -11.97 10.54
N ALA A 108 14.68 -13.12 11.14
CA ALA A 108 13.74 -13.92 11.92
C ALA A 108 13.10 -13.09 13.05
N GLY A 109 11.76 -13.15 13.14
CA GLY A 109 10.99 -12.38 14.12
C GLY A 109 10.66 -10.96 13.69
N ALA A 110 11.14 -10.49 12.54
CA ALA A 110 10.77 -9.17 12.02
C ALA A 110 9.31 -9.15 11.54
N PRO A 111 8.59 -8.03 11.75
CA PRO A 111 7.23 -7.85 11.26
C PRO A 111 7.18 -7.82 9.73
N PRO A 112 5.99 -7.83 9.13
CA PRO A 112 5.83 -7.66 7.70
C PRO A 112 6.56 -6.41 7.18
N PRO A 113 7.12 -6.46 5.95
CA PRO A 113 7.86 -5.34 5.38
C PRO A 113 7.01 -4.08 5.23
N ILE A 114 7.64 -2.92 5.41
CA ILE A 114 7.03 -1.63 5.10
C ILE A 114 7.09 -1.41 3.59
N CYS A 115 5.94 -1.16 3.00
CA CYS A 115 5.81 -0.80 1.59
C CYS A 115 5.79 0.72 1.41
N ARG A 116 5.91 1.16 0.16
CA ARG A 116 5.87 2.55 -0.26
C ARG A 116 4.74 2.75 -1.24
N LEU A 117 3.80 3.63 -0.89
CA LEU A 117 2.69 4.02 -1.76
C LEU A 117 3.04 5.31 -2.49
N THR A 118 2.96 5.29 -3.81
CA THR A 118 3.17 6.47 -4.67
C THR A 118 2.05 6.53 -5.71
N GLY A 119 1.56 7.71 -6.02
CA GLY A 119 0.54 7.90 -7.04
C GLY A 119 0.00 9.32 -7.06
N TYR A 120 -0.62 9.70 -8.16
CA TYR A 120 -1.22 11.03 -8.39
C TYR A 120 -0.28 12.22 -8.18
N GLY A 121 1.03 11.98 -8.29
CA GLY A 121 2.06 13.02 -8.14
C GLY A 121 2.41 13.33 -6.69
N ALA A 122 3.22 14.38 -6.50
CA ALA A 122 3.85 14.72 -5.23
C ALA A 122 2.89 15.31 -4.18
N SER A 123 1.68 15.69 -4.60
CA SER A 123 0.74 16.38 -3.70
C SER A 123 -0.23 15.44 -2.98
N LEU A 124 -0.32 14.18 -3.40
CA LEU A 124 -1.28 13.25 -2.81
C LEU A 124 -0.57 12.04 -2.18
N PHE A 125 0.04 11.18 -2.99
CA PHE A 125 0.77 10.02 -2.48
C PHE A 125 2.24 10.10 -2.92
N ASP A 126 3.08 10.75 -2.13
CA ASP A 126 4.52 10.86 -2.42
C ASP A 126 5.32 9.98 -1.46
N ASN A 127 5.60 8.75 -1.90
CA ASN A 127 6.47 7.81 -1.19
C ASN A 127 6.03 7.56 0.28
N ILE A 128 4.73 7.39 0.49
CA ILE A 128 4.14 7.20 1.82
C ILE A 128 4.48 5.82 2.35
N PRO A 129 5.05 5.70 3.55
CA PRO A 129 5.33 4.41 4.16
C PRO A 129 4.01 3.77 4.66
N VAL A 130 3.72 2.58 4.17
CA VAL A 130 2.50 1.84 4.50
C VAL A 130 2.79 0.38 4.83
N VAL A 131 1.95 -0.21 5.65
CA VAL A 131 1.90 -1.66 5.86
C VAL A 131 0.64 -2.22 5.23
N VAL A 132 0.74 -3.39 4.62
CA VAL A 132 -0.40 -4.09 4.05
C VAL A 132 -1.13 -4.82 5.16
N LYS A 133 -2.37 -4.43 5.45
CA LYS A 133 -3.21 -5.06 6.48
C LYS A 133 -4.00 -6.24 5.93
N SER A 134 -4.58 -6.07 4.76
CA SER A 134 -5.32 -7.13 4.10
C SER A 134 -5.17 -7.05 2.58
N PHE A 135 -5.30 -8.20 1.96
CA PHE A 135 -5.28 -8.38 0.53
C PHE A 135 -6.33 -9.42 0.16
N SER A 136 -7.18 -9.11 -0.79
CA SER A 136 -8.14 -10.03 -1.37
C SER A 136 -8.19 -9.92 -2.89
N VAL A 137 -8.46 -11.02 -3.53
CA VAL A 137 -8.70 -11.12 -4.97
C VAL A 137 -10.04 -11.79 -5.18
N ASP A 138 -10.90 -11.15 -5.93
CA ASP A 138 -12.17 -11.72 -6.33
C ASP A 138 -11.97 -12.52 -7.63
N LEU A 139 -12.18 -13.82 -7.54
CA LEU A 139 -12.09 -14.77 -8.64
C LEU A 139 -13.51 -15.13 -9.09
N ASP A 140 -14.03 -14.36 -10.02
CA ASP A 140 -15.40 -14.52 -10.49
C ASP A 140 -15.59 -15.80 -11.29
N SER A 141 -16.75 -16.45 -11.13
CA SER A 141 -17.15 -17.62 -11.90
C SER A 141 -17.52 -17.28 -13.35
N ASP A 142 -17.90 -16.04 -13.61
CA ASP A 142 -18.37 -15.57 -14.90
C ASP A 142 -17.25 -15.07 -15.82
N VAL A 143 -16.00 -15.13 -15.35
CA VAL A 143 -14.81 -14.73 -16.07
C VAL A 143 -14.10 -15.95 -16.64
N ASN A 144 -13.65 -15.84 -17.89
CA ASN A 144 -12.83 -16.89 -18.51
C ASN A 144 -11.46 -16.96 -17.87
N TYR A 145 -10.94 -18.19 -17.74
CA TYR A 145 -9.60 -18.46 -17.25
C TYR A 145 -8.69 -18.89 -18.40
N LYS A 146 -7.50 -18.35 -18.42
CA LYS A 146 -6.48 -18.64 -19.43
C LYS A 146 -5.37 -19.46 -18.81
N ARG A 147 -4.99 -20.54 -19.50
CA ARG A 147 -3.82 -21.33 -19.09
C ARG A 147 -2.55 -20.61 -19.53
N CYS A 148 -1.64 -20.40 -18.61
CA CYS A 148 -0.34 -19.82 -18.88
C CYS A 148 0.78 -20.64 -18.23
N ASN A 149 2.00 -20.46 -18.73
CA ASN A 149 3.21 -21.02 -18.15
C ASN A 149 4.05 -19.86 -17.59
N ALA A 150 3.92 -19.61 -16.30
CA ALA A 150 4.63 -18.54 -15.62
C ALA A 150 5.63 -19.12 -14.62
N PHE A 151 6.84 -18.61 -14.61
CA PHE A 151 7.93 -19.04 -13.71
C PHE A 151 8.14 -20.56 -13.67
N GLY A 152 8.00 -21.24 -14.82
CA GLY A 152 8.16 -22.69 -14.94
C GLY A 152 6.98 -23.53 -14.44
N THR A 153 5.90 -22.90 -14.00
CA THR A 153 4.70 -23.59 -13.50
C THR A 153 3.50 -23.29 -14.40
N LYS A 154 2.79 -24.36 -14.78
CA LYS A 154 1.52 -24.22 -15.52
C LYS A 154 0.43 -23.85 -14.55
N THR A 155 -0.24 -22.73 -14.80
CA THR A 155 -1.32 -22.22 -13.94
C THR A 155 -2.45 -21.63 -14.78
N TRP A 156 -3.59 -21.42 -14.14
CA TRP A 156 -4.75 -20.76 -14.73
C TRP A 156 -4.91 -19.40 -14.08
N VAL A 157 -5.07 -18.36 -14.90
CA VAL A 157 -5.21 -16.98 -14.47
C VAL A 157 -6.52 -16.43 -15.03
N PRO A 158 -7.32 -15.72 -14.23
CA PRO A 158 -8.54 -15.07 -14.73
C PRO A 158 -8.16 -13.97 -15.71
N ILE A 159 -8.95 -13.81 -16.77
CA ILE A 159 -8.76 -12.72 -17.75
C ILE A 159 -9.00 -11.36 -17.09
N ALA A 160 -9.95 -11.29 -16.18
CA ALA A 160 -10.19 -10.09 -15.37
C ALA A 160 -10.39 -10.49 -13.91
N SER A 161 -9.87 -9.68 -13.00
CA SER A 161 -10.05 -9.88 -11.55
C SER A 161 -10.05 -8.55 -10.84
N THR A 162 -10.82 -8.46 -9.75
CA THR A 162 -10.80 -7.31 -8.86
C THR A 162 -9.91 -7.62 -7.67
N VAL A 163 -9.00 -6.69 -7.39
CA VAL A 163 -8.05 -6.79 -6.30
C VAL A 163 -8.33 -5.70 -5.28
N ASN A 164 -8.53 -6.08 -4.03
CA ASN A 164 -8.79 -5.16 -2.94
C ASN A 164 -7.63 -5.23 -1.93
N ILE A 165 -7.07 -4.08 -1.59
CA ILE A 165 -5.91 -3.96 -0.72
C ILE A 165 -6.22 -2.89 0.33
N ASN A 166 -6.05 -3.23 1.60
CA ASN A 166 -6.10 -2.26 2.69
C ASN A 166 -4.70 -2.02 3.21
N VAL A 167 -4.27 -0.78 3.20
CA VAL A 167 -2.96 -0.37 3.71
C VAL A 167 -3.13 0.68 4.80
N GLN A 168 -2.21 0.67 5.74
CA GLN A 168 -2.17 1.62 6.86
C GLN A 168 -0.87 2.41 6.80
N PRO A 169 -0.90 3.75 6.76
CA PRO A 169 0.29 4.56 6.89
C PRO A 169 0.97 4.34 8.24
N VAL A 170 2.30 4.25 8.24
CA VAL A 170 3.12 4.07 9.43
C VAL A 170 4.30 5.03 9.42
N TYR A 171 4.47 5.77 10.52
CA TYR A 171 5.57 6.72 10.67
C TYR A 171 6.38 6.39 11.92
N ASN A 172 7.69 6.51 11.83
CA ASN A 172 8.53 6.35 13.01
C ASN A 172 8.48 7.61 13.89
N ARG A 173 8.78 7.44 15.19
CA ARG A 173 8.74 8.56 16.16
C ARG A 173 9.69 9.69 15.83
N ARG A 174 10.83 9.40 15.17
CA ARG A 174 11.81 10.43 14.80
C ARG A 174 11.21 11.35 13.72
N ASN A 175 10.56 10.77 12.73
CA ASN A 175 9.91 11.54 11.65
C ASN A 175 8.75 12.37 12.21
N LEU A 176 7.91 11.78 13.08
CA LEU A 176 6.78 12.50 13.69
C LEU A 176 7.20 13.71 14.52
N ARG A 177 8.38 13.67 15.18
CA ARG A 177 8.91 14.82 15.92
C ARG A 177 9.30 16.00 15.04
N GLN A 178 9.55 15.77 13.76
CA GLN A 178 9.93 16.77 12.78
C GLN A 178 8.73 17.29 11.96
N PHE A 179 7.53 16.82 12.27
CA PHE A 179 6.32 17.26 11.60
C PHE A 179 6.05 18.74 11.90
N SER A 180 5.87 19.53 10.85
CA SER A 180 5.50 20.94 10.89
C SER A 180 4.15 21.13 10.22
N LEU A 181 3.13 21.56 10.98
CA LEU A 181 1.81 21.83 10.43
C LEU A 181 1.83 22.96 9.39
N THR A 182 2.71 23.95 9.59
CA THR A 182 2.86 25.06 8.65
C THR A 182 3.41 24.60 7.32
N ASP A 183 4.41 23.71 7.32
CA ASP A 183 4.99 23.16 6.10
C ASP A 183 4.05 22.15 5.42
N TYR A 184 3.33 21.38 6.21
CA TYR A 184 2.27 20.51 5.70
C TYR A 184 1.19 21.30 4.97
N ALA A 185 0.73 22.42 5.53
CA ALA A 185 -0.26 23.32 4.91
C ALA A 185 0.23 23.98 3.62
N LYS A 186 1.54 24.12 3.44
CA LYS A 186 2.15 24.58 2.18
C LYS A 186 2.27 23.49 1.10
N GLY A 187 1.81 22.28 1.37
CA GLY A 187 1.96 21.14 0.48
C GLY A 187 3.33 20.43 0.55
N ASN A 188 4.13 20.76 1.55
CA ASN A 188 5.41 20.12 1.81
C ASN A 188 5.19 18.79 2.55
N LEU A 189 4.76 17.77 1.82
CA LEU A 189 4.44 16.45 2.40
C LEU A 189 5.67 15.58 2.68
N LYS A 190 6.87 16.02 2.27
CA LYS A 190 8.10 15.23 2.39
C LYS A 190 8.70 15.33 3.79
N THR A 191 9.16 14.19 4.30
CA THR A 191 10.04 14.14 5.46
C THR A 191 11.51 14.36 5.04
N PRO A 192 12.43 14.67 5.96
CA PRO A 192 13.86 14.70 5.67
C PRO A 192 14.41 13.39 5.07
N SER A 193 13.75 12.27 5.32
CA SER A 193 14.08 10.96 4.74
C SER A 193 13.45 10.69 3.38
N GLY A 194 12.76 11.66 2.78
CA GLY A 194 12.11 11.52 1.47
C GLY A 194 10.80 10.74 1.48
N MET A 195 10.24 10.45 2.66
CA MET A 195 8.91 9.86 2.82
C MET A 195 7.85 10.94 2.96
N GLY A 196 6.67 10.74 2.37
CA GLY A 196 5.54 11.65 2.50
C GLY A 196 4.74 11.49 3.77
N TYR A 197 3.98 12.53 4.13
CA TYR A 197 2.89 12.47 5.09
C TYR A 197 1.55 12.47 4.35
N LEU A 198 0.55 11.84 4.93
CA LEU A 198 -0.82 11.83 4.44
C LEU A 198 -1.74 12.53 5.45
#